data_b82a499960a654780fc7220525b46759
#
_entry.id   b82a499960a654780fc7220525b46759
#
_cell.length_a   1.000
_cell.length_b   1.000
_cell.length_c   1.000
_cell.angle_alpha   90.00
_cell.angle_beta   90.00
_cell.angle_gamma   90.00
#
_symmetry.space_group_name_H-M   'P 1'
#
loop_
_entity.id
_entity.type
_entity.pdbx_description
1 polymer ?
#
loop_
_entity_poly.entity_id
_entity_poly.type
_entity_poly.pdbx_seq_one_letter_code
_entity_poly.pdbx_strand_id
1 'polypeptide(L)'
;MYAVPMLFLASAAGADPSYTVTNMTCKAVQAAVKSSGSAILHYRSKSSGVPLYSRFVSDSSSCDSRTTIAFGSVPTADNKSCPVKKCISAY
;
A
#
# COMPACT_ATOMS: atom_id res chain seq x y z
N MET A 1 -19.59 4.47 34.63
CA MET A 1 -19.36 4.30 34.14
C MET A 1 -18.86 4.12 33.30
N TYR A 2 -18.53 4.03 32.74
CA TYR A 2 -18.06 3.71 32.03
C TYR A 2 -17.34 3.66 31.22
N ALA A 3 -17.01 3.42 30.75
CA ALA A 3 -16.31 3.24 30.17
C ALA A 3 -15.79 3.25 29.20
N VAL A 4 -15.32 3.16 28.74
CA VAL A 4 -14.71 3.14 27.85
C VAL A 4 -13.96 2.74 27.13
N PRO A 5 -13.65 2.55 26.59
CA PRO A 5 -12.90 2.01 25.87
C PRO A 5 -11.99 2.03 25.14
N MET A 6 -11.52 2.02 24.95
CA MET A 6 -10.68 1.86 24.32
C MET A 6 -10.09 1.56 23.55
N LEU A 7 -9.81 1.47 23.26
CA LEU A 7 -9.23 1.14 22.67
C LEU A 7 -8.57 0.92 21.89
N PHE A 8 -8.38 0.85 21.58
CA PHE A 8 -7.81 0.46 20.84
C PHE A 8 -7.10 0.62 20.12
N LEU A 9 -7.10 0.84 20.04
CA LEU A 9 -6.51 1.09 19.34
C LEU A 9 -5.46 0.76 19.01
N ALA A 10 -5.23 0.65 19.21
CA ALA A 10 -4.13 0.33 19.05
C ALA A 10 -3.42 -0.06 18.27
N SER A 11 -3.42 -0.08 18.36
CA SER A 11 -2.74 -0.59 17.86
C SER A 11 -2.20 -0.96 16.84
N ALA A 12 -2.34 -1.25 16.31
CA ALA A 12 -1.80 -1.47 15.02
C ALA A 12 -0.47 -0.84 14.73
N ALA A 13 0.21 -0.47 15.75
CA ALA A 13 1.53 0.10 15.60
C ALA A 13 2.40 -0.88 14.82
N GLY A 14 3.01 -0.43 13.74
CA GLY A 14 3.92 -1.21 12.94
C GLY A 14 3.28 -2.11 11.91
N ALA A 15 1.97 -2.23 11.92
CA ALA A 15 1.28 -3.03 10.90
C ALA A 15 0.77 -2.15 9.78
N ASP A 16 1.13 -2.51 8.54
CA ASP A 16 0.60 -1.79 7.38
C ASP A 16 -0.79 -2.33 7.04
N PRO A 17 -1.73 -1.45 6.66
CA PRO A 17 -3.01 -1.93 6.16
C PRO A 17 -2.84 -2.68 4.85
N SER A 18 -3.77 -3.57 4.59
CA SER A 18 -3.76 -4.43 3.40
C SER A 18 -5.00 -4.19 2.58
N TYR A 19 -4.85 -4.10 1.26
CA TYR A 19 -5.96 -3.86 0.35
C TYR A 19 -5.86 -4.78 -0.87
N THR A 20 -7.00 -5.21 -1.38
CA THR A 20 -7.07 -5.91 -2.66
C THR A 20 -7.50 -4.90 -3.71
N VAL A 21 -6.58 -4.55 -4.60
CA VAL A 21 -6.77 -3.39 -5.50
C VAL A 21 -7.56 -3.70 -6.76
N THR A 22 -7.81 -4.97 -7.05
CA THR A 22 -8.55 -5.34 -8.28
C THR A 22 -9.96 -4.79 -8.32
N ASN A 23 -10.54 -4.50 -7.15
CA ASN A 23 -11.89 -3.95 -7.05
C ASN A 23 -11.89 -2.46 -6.70
N MET A 24 -10.73 -1.83 -6.67
CA MET A 24 -10.59 -0.42 -6.30
C MET A 24 -10.24 0.43 -7.51
N THR A 25 -10.64 1.69 -7.49
CA THR A 25 -10.17 2.63 -8.50
C THR A 25 -8.73 3.02 -8.20
N CYS A 26 -8.01 3.44 -9.23
CA CYS A 26 -6.64 3.93 -9.07
C CYS A 26 -6.57 5.07 -8.04
N LYS A 27 -7.54 5.99 -8.11
CA LYS A 27 -7.60 7.10 -7.17
C LYS A 27 -7.79 6.62 -5.75
N ALA A 28 -8.64 5.61 -5.52
CA ALA A 28 -8.88 5.06 -4.20
C ALA A 28 -7.63 4.36 -3.67
N VAL A 29 -6.92 3.64 -4.52
CA VAL A 29 -5.67 2.97 -4.14
C VAL A 29 -4.64 3.99 -3.69
N GLN A 30 -4.45 5.04 -4.48
CA GLN A 30 -3.48 6.09 -4.14
C GLN A 30 -3.85 6.82 -2.86
N ALA A 31 -5.14 7.08 -2.66
CA ALA A 31 -5.61 7.72 -1.43
C ALA A 31 -5.39 6.83 -0.21
N ALA A 32 -5.61 5.52 -0.35
CA ALA A 32 -5.41 4.58 0.74
C ALA A 32 -3.94 4.52 1.16
N VAL A 33 -3.02 4.44 0.18
CA VAL A 33 -1.59 4.44 0.48
C VAL A 33 -1.17 5.76 1.12
N LYS A 34 -1.67 6.87 0.59
CA LYS A 34 -1.32 8.19 1.10
C LYS A 34 -1.80 8.39 2.54
N SER A 35 -3.00 7.94 2.86
CA SER A 35 -3.57 8.17 4.19
C SER A 35 -2.85 7.39 5.28
N SER A 36 -2.28 6.24 4.96
CA SER A 36 -1.55 5.43 5.94
C SER A 36 -0.02 5.58 5.82
N GLY A 37 0.47 6.21 4.76
CA GLY A 37 1.90 6.34 4.50
C GLY A 37 2.50 5.13 3.81
N SER A 38 1.99 3.95 4.10
CA SER A 38 2.39 2.70 3.46
C SER A 38 1.24 1.70 3.56
N ALA A 39 1.21 0.74 2.64
CA ALA A 39 0.18 -0.29 2.61
C ALA A 39 0.66 -1.50 1.83
N ILE A 40 0.11 -2.66 2.17
CA ILE A 40 0.31 -3.87 1.39
C ILE A 40 -0.82 -3.92 0.36
N LEU A 41 -0.45 -3.98 -0.91
CA LEU A 41 -1.43 -4.06 -1.99
C LEU A 41 -1.38 -5.45 -2.62
N HIS A 42 -2.53 -6.09 -2.68
CA HIS A 42 -2.70 -7.38 -3.33
C HIS A 42 -3.29 -7.14 -4.72
N TYR A 43 -2.64 -7.70 -5.72
CA TYR A 43 -3.01 -7.49 -7.11
C TYR A 43 -2.71 -8.75 -7.91
N ARG A 44 -3.05 -8.75 -9.18
CA ARG A 44 -2.76 -9.88 -10.06
C ARG A 44 -1.78 -9.49 -11.13
N SER A 45 -0.90 -10.41 -11.47
CA SER A 45 0.04 -10.21 -12.57
C SER A 45 -0.74 -9.95 -13.87
N LYS A 46 -0.32 -8.95 -14.61
CA LYS A 46 -0.97 -8.60 -15.89
C LYS A 46 -0.82 -9.69 -16.93
N SER A 47 0.27 -10.43 -16.86
CA SER A 47 0.58 -11.42 -17.89
C SER A 47 0.04 -12.81 -17.57
N SER A 48 -0.04 -13.17 -16.28
CA SER A 48 -0.39 -14.53 -15.89
C SER A 48 -1.62 -14.61 -14.98
N GLY A 49 -2.06 -13.50 -14.40
CA GLY A 49 -3.16 -13.48 -13.47
C GLY A 49 -2.81 -14.06 -12.10
N VAL A 50 -1.56 -14.37 -11.85
CA VAL A 50 -1.11 -14.93 -10.57
C VAL A 50 -1.27 -13.86 -9.48
N PRO A 51 -1.82 -14.25 -8.29
CA PRO A 51 -1.91 -13.30 -7.18
C PRO A 51 -0.52 -12.89 -6.68
N LEU A 52 -0.35 -11.59 -6.52
CA LEU A 52 0.90 -11.00 -6.04
C LEU A 52 0.59 -10.00 -4.94
N TYR A 53 1.59 -9.65 -4.16
CA TYR A 53 1.47 -8.56 -3.21
C TYR A 53 2.83 -7.91 -2.98
N SER A 54 2.79 -6.64 -2.57
CA SER A 54 3.98 -5.88 -2.22
C SER A 54 3.60 -4.74 -1.30
N ARG A 55 4.58 -4.22 -0.59
CA ARG A 55 4.40 -3.04 0.23
C ARG A 55 4.68 -1.81 -0.61
N PHE A 56 3.75 -0.88 -0.61
CA PHE A 56 3.88 0.39 -1.32
C PHE A 56 3.83 1.55 -0.34
N VAL A 57 4.42 2.67 -0.74
CA VAL A 57 4.58 3.83 0.14
C VAL A 57 4.11 5.09 -0.57
N SER A 58 3.79 6.11 0.22
CA SER A 58 3.36 7.39 -0.35
C SER A 58 4.54 8.27 -0.72
N ASP A 59 5.65 8.16 0.01
CA ASP A 59 6.86 8.95 -0.27
C ASP A 59 8.08 8.32 0.40
N SER A 60 9.24 8.96 0.22
CA SER A 60 10.50 8.42 0.70
C SER A 60 10.63 8.39 2.23
N SER A 61 9.78 9.12 2.96
CA SER A 61 9.85 9.09 4.42
C SER A 61 9.50 7.74 5.00
N SER A 62 8.80 6.89 4.22
CA SER A 62 8.46 5.53 4.63
C SER A 62 9.53 4.50 4.22
N CYS A 63 10.60 4.93 3.56
CA CYS A 63 11.73 4.08 3.22
C CYS A 63 12.83 4.25 4.26
N ASP A 64 13.55 3.16 4.55
CA ASP A 64 14.68 3.28 5.47
C ASP A 64 15.90 3.87 4.74
N SER A 65 17.01 4.06 5.49
CA SER A 65 18.19 4.74 4.98
C SER A 65 18.91 3.98 3.88
N ARG A 66 18.61 2.70 3.70
CA ARG A 66 19.26 1.86 2.68
C ARG A 66 18.39 1.67 1.45
N THR A 67 17.23 2.30 1.43
CA THR A 67 16.30 2.15 0.32
C THR A 67 15.97 3.50 -0.27
N THR A 68 15.47 3.47 -1.48
CA THR A 68 15.04 4.66 -2.19
C THR A 68 13.71 4.38 -2.89
N ILE A 69 13.05 5.45 -3.29
CA ILE A 69 11.77 5.35 -3.98
C ILE A 69 11.97 4.82 -5.39
N ALA A 70 11.15 3.86 -5.76
CA ALA A 70 11.03 3.43 -7.14
C ALA A 70 9.56 3.54 -7.54
N PHE A 71 9.33 3.97 -8.77
CA PHE A 71 7.99 4.06 -9.32
C PHE A 71 7.60 2.72 -9.93
N GLY A 72 6.36 2.33 -9.71
CA GLY A 72 5.82 1.11 -10.28
C GLY A 72 4.36 1.33 -10.61
N SER A 73 3.68 0.24 -10.92
CA SER A 73 2.26 0.30 -11.21
C SER A 73 1.59 -1.00 -10.79
N VAL A 74 0.29 -0.90 -10.49
CA VAL A 74 -0.53 -2.07 -10.21
C VAL A 74 -1.83 -1.96 -11.01
N PRO A 75 -2.39 -3.09 -11.44
CA PRO A 75 -3.70 -3.06 -12.13
C PRO A 75 -4.81 -2.86 -11.10
N THR A 76 -5.67 -1.91 -11.38
CA THR A 76 -6.84 -1.62 -10.56
C THR A 76 -8.11 -1.81 -11.38
N ALA A 77 -9.26 -1.54 -10.78
CA ALA A 77 -10.54 -1.75 -11.46
C ALA A 77 -10.68 -0.89 -12.72
N ASP A 78 -10.09 0.31 -12.70
CA ASP A 78 -10.27 1.29 -13.79
C ASP A 78 -8.97 1.65 -14.51
N ASN A 79 -7.83 1.09 -14.09
CA ASN A 79 -6.54 1.46 -14.67
C ASN A 79 -5.60 0.26 -14.60
N LYS A 80 -5.17 -0.22 -15.75
CA LYS A 80 -4.26 -1.36 -15.83
C LYS A 80 -2.86 -1.04 -15.30
N SER A 81 -2.52 0.23 -15.17
CA SER A 81 -1.19 0.67 -14.75
C SER A 81 -1.30 1.84 -13.81
N CYS A 82 -2.01 1.64 -12.70
CA CYS A 82 -2.14 2.67 -11.66
C CYS A 82 -0.77 2.94 -11.05
N PRO A 83 -0.25 4.19 -11.14
CA PRO A 83 1.08 4.48 -10.62
C PRO A 83 1.12 4.43 -9.10
N VAL A 84 2.14 3.77 -8.59
CA VAL A 84 2.40 3.64 -7.15
C VAL A 84 3.90 3.73 -6.93
N LYS A 85 4.29 3.85 -5.67
CA LYS A 85 5.71 3.95 -5.29
C LYS A 85 6.05 2.87 -4.30
N LYS A 86 7.27 2.38 -4.35
CA LYS A 86 7.74 1.43 -3.36
C LYS A 86 9.21 1.71 -3.03
N CYS A 87 9.69 1.13 -1.94
CA CYS A 87 11.08 1.23 -1.54
C CYS A 87 11.84 0.08 -2.15
N ILE A 88 12.97 0.37 -2.78
CA ILE A 88 13.86 -0.66 -3.30
C ILE A 88 15.25 -0.42 -2.72
N SER A 89 16.08 -1.45 -2.75
CA SER A 89 17.45 -1.33 -2.28
C SER A 89 18.19 -0.28 -3.11
N ALA A 90 18.89 0.61 -2.43
CA ALA A 90 19.70 1.64 -3.10
C ALA A 90 21.07 1.09 -3.53
N TYR A 91 21.42 -0.14 -3.14
CA TYR A 91 22.71 -0.72 -3.41
C TYR A 91 22.62 -2.02 -4.19
#